data_bd8e3806550d5f19f4019b8a31ac770c
#
_entry.id   bd8e3806550d5f19f4019b8a31ac770c
#
_cell.length_a   1.000
_cell.length_b   1.000
_cell.length_c   1.000
_cell.angle_alpha   90.00
_cell.angle_beta   90.00
_cell.angle_gamma   90.00
#
_symmetry.space_group_name_H-M   'P 1'
#
loop_
_entity.id
_entity.type
_entity.pdbx_description
1 polymer ?
#
loop_
_entity_poly.entity_id
_entity_poly.type
_entity_poly.pdbx_seq_one_letter_code
_entity_poly.pdbx_strand_id
1 'polypeptide(L)'
;NASLGWAQLTAQGGHPGNDRLHAVVRRWTAPADGRYDLSSTLIHEPEAGDGIRAFVSHSKLGKLMSTHLHHASTRLDLAAIPFRRGETLDFIVDIGHGLNSDQFKWAPVLRSSQATFTSGGGECTVEVWDAAKDFGEQPRTLLSPLEQLVQVLMLSNEFMFVD
;
A
#
# COMPACT_ATOMS: atom_id res chain seq x y z
N ASN A 1 16.78 10.77 -3.68
CA ASN A 1 16.48 11.47 -4.94
C ASN A 1 15.77 12.78 -4.57
N ALA A 2 16.41 13.93 -4.87
CA ALA A 2 15.92 15.25 -4.49
C ALA A 2 14.53 15.58 -5.08
N SER A 3 14.13 14.92 -6.17
CA SER A 3 12.82 15.11 -6.80
C SER A 3 11.67 14.49 -6.01
N LEU A 4 11.92 13.49 -5.19
CA LEU A 4 10.87 12.82 -4.40
C LEU A 4 10.52 13.59 -3.12
N GLY A 5 11.41 14.47 -2.66
CA GLY A 5 11.19 15.25 -1.45
C GLY A 5 10.94 14.37 -0.22
N TRP A 6 9.86 14.62 0.47
CA TRP A 6 9.45 13.92 1.69
C TRP A 6 8.65 12.63 1.46
N ALA A 7 8.54 12.15 0.19
CA ALA A 7 7.76 10.94 -0.13
C ALA A 7 8.24 9.75 0.68
N GLN A 8 7.38 9.25 1.56
CA GLN A 8 7.66 8.07 2.38
C GLN A 8 6.36 7.35 2.78
N LEU A 9 6.45 6.05 2.99
CA LEU A 9 5.42 5.24 3.62
C LEU A 9 6.00 4.53 4.84
N THR A 10 5.23 4.48 5.90
CA THR A 10 5.51 3.73 7.13
C THR A 10 4.39 2.70 7.34
N ALA A 11 4.53 1.81 8.31
CA ALA A 11 3.46 0.88 8.66
C ALA A 11 2.12 1.60 8.98
N GLN A 12 2.17 2.75 9.63
CA GLN A 12 0.99 3.46 10.13
C GLN A 12 0.50 4.59 9.22
N GLY A 13 1.29 5.05 8.25
CA GLY A 13 0.94 6.20 7.42
C GLY A 13 2.05 6.60 6.48
N GLY A 14 2.30 7.92 6.33
CA GLY A 14 3.35 8.41 5.44
C GLY A 14 3.31 9.92 5.23
N HIS A 15 4.00 10.35 4.19
CA HIS A 15 4.04 11.72 3.70
C HIS A 15 4.13 11.68 2.17
N PRO A 16 3.32 12.40 1.40
CA PRO A 16 3.47 12.52 -0.04
C PRO A 16 4.74 13.28 -0.43
N GLY A 17 5.10 13.21 -1.69
CA GLY A 17 6.24 13.97 -2.24
C GLY A 17 5.92 15.43 -2.51
N ASN A 18 6.82 16.10 -3.25
CA ASN A 18 6.83 17.55 -3.42
C ASN A 18 5.63 18.12 -4.18
N ASP A 19 4.94 17.31 -4.96
CA ASP A 19 3.81 17.72 -5.78
C ASP A 19 2.85 16.55 -6.03
N ARG A 20 1.78 16.80 -6.76
CA ARG A 20 0.74 15.80 -7.08
C ARG A 20 1.22 14.63 -7.94
N LEU A 21 2.34 14.75 -8.63
CA LEU A 21 2.93 13.67 -9.42
C LEU A 21 3.75 12.70 -8.53
N HIS A 22 4.10 13.15 -7.33
CA HIS A 22 4.86 12.38 -6.35
C HIS A 22 3.94 11.87 -5.22
N ALA A 23 2.76 11.36 -5.59
CA ALA A 23 1.88 10.67 -4.67
C ALA A 23 2.55 9.42 -4.10
N VAL A 24 2.25 9.10 -2.85
CA VAL A 24 2.63 7.81 -2.27
C VAL A 24 1.51 6.82 -2.46
N VAL A 25 1.87 5.58 -2.79
CA VAL A 25 0.90 4.52 -3.11
C VAL A 25 1.20 3.28 -2.30
N ARG A 26 0.21 2.85 -1.51
CA ARG A 26 0.22 1.53 -0.88
C ARG A 26 -0.68 0.62 -1.69
N ARG A 27 -0.15 -0.51 -2.15
CA ARG A 27 -0.87 -1.45 -2.99
C ARG A 27 -1.11 -2.77 -2.27
N TRP A 28 -2.34 -3.23 -2.30
CA TRP A 28 -2.70 -4.60 -1.99
C TRP A 28 -3.06 -5.35 -3.28
N THR A 29 -2.67 -6.62 -3.36
CA THR A 29 -2.98 -7.50 -4.51
C THR A 29 -3.84 -8.65 -4.03
N ALA A 30 -4.98 -8.86 -4.68
CA ALA A 30 -5.89 -9.92 -4.34
C ALA A 30 -5.26 -11.32 -4.54
N PRO A 31 -5.16 -12.14 -3.50
CA PRO A 31 -4.56 -13.47 -3.58
C PRO A 31 -5.45 -14.49 -4.27
N ALA A 32 -6.76 -14.26 -4.30
CA ALA A 32 -7.77 -15.14 -4.90
C ALA A 32 -8.96 -14.33 -5.43
N ASP A 33 -9.77 -14.97 -6.27
CA ASP A 33 -11.07 -14.45 -6.67
C ASP A 33 -11.99 -14.37 -5.46
N GLY A 34 -12.74 -13.28 -5.31
CA GLY A 34 -13.65 -13.16 -4.18
C GLY A 34 -14.21 -11.76 -3.98
N ARG A 35 -14.86 -11.59 -2.85
CA ARG A 35 -15.30 -10.29 -2.35
C ARG A 35 -14.53 -9.95 -1.07
N TYR A 36 -14.17 -8.69 -0.95
CA TYR A 36 -13.37 -8.21 0.16
C TYR A 36 -13.97 -6.95 0.74
N ASP A 37 -13.93 -6.84 2.06
CA ASP A 37 -14.37 -5.67 2.80
C ASP A 37 -13.16 -4.84 3.20
N LEU A 38 -13.20 -3.56 2.91
CA LEU A 38 -12.21 -2.58 3.36
C LEU A 38 -12.73 -1.88 4.61
N SER A 39 -11.91 -1.83 5.65
CA SER A 39 -12.11 -0.97 6.82
C SER A 39 -10.88 -0.11 7.03
N SER A 40 -11.04 1.21 7.03
CA SER A 40 -9.91 2.10 7.21
C SER A 40 -10.30 3.46 7.78
N THR A 41 -9.37 4.05 8.54
CA THR A 41 -9.48 5.43 9.01
C THR A 41 -8.26 6.21 8.53
N LEU A 42 -8.50 7.25 7.77
CA LEU A 42 -7.49 8.23 7.37
C LEU A 42 -7.49 9.38 8.37
N ILE A 43 -6.31 9.80 8.82
CA ILE A 43 -6.12 10.89 9.77
C ILE A 43 -5.06 11.84 9.25
N HIS A 44 -5.38 13.13 9.24
CA HIS A 44 -4.45 14.24 9.04
C HIS A 44 -4.48 15.10 10.29
N GLU A 45 -3.42 15.02 11.10
CA GLU A 45 -3.35 15.69 12.41
C GLU A 45 -2.92 17.17 12.35
N PRO A 46 -2.06 17.59 11.41
CA PRO A 46 -1.56 18.96 11.40
C PRO A 46 -2.66 20.01 11.19
N GLU A 47 -2.54 21.13 11.92
CA GLU A 47 -3.34 22.33 11.70
C GLU A 47 -2.77 23.19 10.58
N ALA A 48 -1.45 23.13 10.37
CA ALA A 48 -0.77 23.88 9.33
C ALA A 48 -0.94 23.21 7.96
N GLY A 49 -0.81 24.01 6.92
CA GLY A 49 -0.96 23.55 5.54
C GLY A 49 -2.40 23.59 5.05
N ASP A 50 -2.66 22.93 3.96
CA ASP A 50 -3.98 22.86 3.32
C ASP A 50 -4.51 21.41 3.23
N GLY A 51 -3.78 20.47 3.86
CA GLY A 51 -4.17 19.07 3.96
C GLY A 51 -3.81 18.23 2.75
N ILE A 52 -4.29 17.01 2.75
CA ILE A 52 -3.98 15.95 1.80
C ILE A 52 -5.19 15.54 0.99
N ARG A 53 -4.95 15.00 -0.22
CA ARG A 53 -5.97 14.28 -0.96
C ARG A 53 -5.67 12.79 -0.90
N ALA A 54 -6.71 11.98 -0.69
CA ALA A 54 -6.58 10.55 -0.65
C ALA A 54 -7.59 9.86 -1.58
N PHE A 55 -7.16 8.74 -2.14
CA PHE A 55 -7.96 7.97 -3.09
C PHE A 55 -7.84 6.48 -2.79
N VAL A 56 -8.94 5.76 -2.99
CA VAL A 56 -8.96 4.31 -3.07
C VAL A 56 -9.29 3.94 -4.51
N SER A 57 -8.40 3.22 -5.17
CA SER A 57 -8.52 2.88 -6.59
C SER A 57 -8.36 1.38 -6.82
N HIS A 58 -9.31 0.81 -7.54
CA HIS A 58 -9.29 -0.60 -7.96
C HIS A 58 -8.77 -0.70 -9.39
N SER A 59 -7.90 -1.68 -9.67
CA SER A 59 -7.25 -1.84 -10.98
C SER A 59 -8.21 -1.98 -12.18
N LYS A 60 -9.44 -2.45 -11.95
CA LYS A 60 -10.47 -2.63 -13.01
C LYS A 60 -11.65 -1.69 -12.87
N LEU A 61 -12.08 -1.40 -11.64
CA LEU A 61 -13.25 -0.54 -11.39
C LEU A 61 -12.89 0.94 -11.35
N GLY A 62 -11.58 1.27 -11.34
CA GLY A 62 -11.11 2.64 -11.24
C GLY A 62 -11.24 3.19 -9.81
N LYS A 63 -11.41 4.50 -9.71
CA LYS A 63 -11.51 5.21 -8.44
C LYS A 63 -12.82 4.87 -7.72
N LEU A 64 -12.69 4.23 -6.55
CA LEU A 64 -13.83 3.85 -5.70
C LEU A 64 -14.19 4.94 -4.70
N MET A 65 -13.18 5.60 -4.12
CA MET A 65 -13.35 6.68 -3.14
C MET A 65 -12.33 7.78 -3.35
N SER A 66 -12.67 9.00 -2.93
CA SER A 66 -11.74 10.12 -2.82
C SER A 66 -12.17 11.07 -1.73
N THR A 67 -11.20 11.68 -1.06
CA THR A 67 -11.44 12.69 -0.03
C THR A 67 -10.32 13.73 -0.05
N HIS A 68 -10.62 14.92 0.46
CA HIS A 68 -9.64 15.91 0.88
C HIS A 68 -9.78 16.07 2.39
N LEU A 69 -8.68 16.01 3.10
CA LEU A 69 -8.68 15.99 4.56
C LEU A 69 -7.64 16.96 5.11
N HIS A 70 -8.08 17.86 6.00
CA HIS A 70 -7.24 18.80 6.71
C HIS A 70 -7.64 18.84 8.19
N HIS A 71 -6.68 18.63 9.07
CA HIS A 71 -6.84 18.63 10.54
C HIS A 71 -8.09 17.84 11.01
N ALA A 72 -8.23 16.62 10.51
CA ALA A 72 -9.42 15.80 10.73
C ALA A 72 -9.14 14.31 10.59
N SER A 73 -10.16 13.50 10.85
CA SER A 73 -10.18 12.08 10.52
C SER A 73 -11.44 11.71 9.74
N THR A 74 -11.33 10.71 8.89
CA THR A 74 -12.48 10.17 8.12
C THR A 74 -12.38 8.66 7.97
N ARG A 75 -13.53 7.99 7.94
CA ARG A 75 -13.61 6.56 7.60
C ARG A 75 -13.76 6.39 6.10
N LEU A 76 -13.02 5.45 5.57
CA LEU A 76 -13.04 5.05 4.15
C LEU A 76 -13.29 3.55 4.11
N ASP A 77 -14.51 3.15 4.38
CA ASP A 77 -14.95 1.75 4.43
C ASP A 77 -15.71 1.40 3.14
N LEU A 78 -15.47 0.21 2.60
CA LEU A 78 -16.17 -0.34 1.46
C LEU A 78 -16.50 -1.81 1.72
N ALA A 79 -17.70 -2.24 1.37
CA ALA A 79 -18.14 -3.62 1.55
C ALA A 79 -18.22 -4.36 0.21
N ALA A 80 -17.91 -5.65 0.25
CA ALA A 80 -18.11 -6.61 -0.81
C ALA A 80 -17.51 -6.20 -2.18
N ILE A 81 -16.33 -5.58 -2.17
CA ILE A 81 -15.60 -5.20 -3.40
C ILE A 81 -15.20 -6.48 -4.13
N PRO A 82 -15.61 -6.67 -5.40
CA PRO A 82 -15.26 -7.86 -6.16
C PRO A 82 -13.83 -7.76 -6.68
N PHE A 83 -13.06 -8.84 -6.55
CA PHE A 83 -11.71 -8.98 -7.11
C PHE A 83 -11.54 -10.31 -7.83
N ARG A 84 -10.72 -10.31 -8.86
CA ARG A 84 -10.08 -11.51 -9.38
C ARG A 84 -8.65 -11.58 -8.83
N ARG A 85 -8.12 -12.76 -8.73
CA ARG A 85 -6.73 -13.00 -8.35
C ARG A 85 -5.77 -12.12 -9.18
N GLY A 86 -4.90 -11.40 -8.50
CA GLY A 86 -3.93 -10.49 -9.11
C GLY A 86 -4.44 -9.08 -9.39
N GLU A 87 -5.72 -8.79 -9.24
CA GLU A 87 -6.23 -7.42 -9.26
C GLU A 87 -5.80 -6.66 -8.00
N THR A 88 -5.67 -5.33 -8.11
CA THR A 88 -5.10 -4.53 -7.03
C THR A 88 -6.07 -3.48 -6.49
N LEU A 89 -5.88 -3.16 -5.21
CA LEU A 89 -6.46 -2.00 -4.55
C LEU A 89 -5.33 -1.08 -4.11
N ASP A 90 -5.36 0.15 -4.61
CA ASP A 90 -4.36 1.18 -4.33
C ASP A 90 -4.90 2.23 -3.38
N PHE A 91 -4.13 2.52 -2.34
CA PHE A 91 -4.33 3.58 -1.37
C PHE A 91 -3.34 4.68 -1.69
N ILE A 92 -3.83 5.76 -2.29
CA ILE A 92 -3.02 6.82 -2.88
C ILE A 92 -3.20 8.09 -2.05
N VAL A 93 -2.09 8.75 -1.68
CA VAL A 93 -2.13 10.04 -1.03
C VAL A 93 -1.21 11.01 -1.76
N ASP A 94 -1.73 12.17 -2.10
CA ASP A 94 -0.98 13.31 -2.62
C ASP A 94 -1.22 14.58 -1.80
N ILE A 95 -0.46 15.62 -2.10
CA ILE A 95 -0.62 16.93 -1.47
C ILE A 95 -1.97 17.58 -1.84
N GLY A 96 -2.44 18.51 -1.02
CA GLY A 96 -3.56 19.38 -1.35
C GLY A 96 -3.23 20.33 -2.52
N HIS A 97 -2.97 21.58 -2.24
CA HIS A 97 -2.49 22.58 -3.20
C HIS A 97 -1.01 22.86 -3.03
N GLY A 98 -0.48 22.74 -1.80
CA GLY A 98 0.90 23.03 -1.48
C GLY A 98 1.51 22.01 -0.54
N LEU A 99 2.82 21.84 -0.63
CA LEU A 99 3.58 20.95 0.24
C LEU A 99 3.84 21.65 1.59
N ASN A 100 2.97 21.40 2.56
CA ASN A 100 3.16 21.88 3.92
C ASN A 100 2.41 21.03 4.93
N SER A 101 3.13 20.30 5.78
CA SER A 101 2.54 19.50 6.88
C SER A 101 1.60 18.38 6.41
N ASP A 102 1.97 17.68 5.34
CA ASP A 102 1.12 16.68 4.66
C ASP A 102 1.28 15.25 5.22
N GLN A 103 1.85 15.11 6.43
CA GLN A 103 1.95 13.80 7.06
C GLN A 103 0.55 13.27 7.44
N PHE A 104 0.39 11.96 7.26
CA PHE A 104 -0.89 11.30 7.50
C PHE A 104 -0.71 9.95 8.21
N LYS A 105 -1.79 9.48 8.84
CA LYS A 105 -1.93 8.10 9.34
C LYS A 105 -3.02 7.41 8.53
N TRP A 106 -2.67 6.28 7.95
CA TRP A 106 -3.62 5.44 7.21
C TRP A 106 -3.11 4.00 7.13
N ALA A 107 -3.71 3.13 7.89
CA ALA A 107 -3.42 1.70 7.92
C ALA A 107 -4.70 0.92 7.59
N PRO A 108 -5.04 0.75 6.29
CA PRO A 108 -6.23 0.01 5.87
C PRO A 108 -6.14 -1.46 6.23
N VAL A 109 -7.31 -2.05 6.51
CA VAL A 109 -7.49 -3.47 6.76
C VAL A 109 -8.45 -4.02 5.72
N LEU A 110 -8.04 -5.09 5.05
CA LEU A 110 -8.87 -5.84 4.12
C LEU A 110 -9.23 -7.20 4.73
N ARG A 111 -10.47 -7.63 4.51
CA ARG A 111 -10.96 -8.93 4.96
C ARG A 111 -11.68 -9.62 3.82
N SER A 112 -11.44 -10.93 3.66
CA SER A 112 -12.28 -11.73 2.77
C SER A 112 -13.71 -11.76 3.30
N SER A 113 -14.69 -11.40 2.47
CA SER A 113 -16.12 -11.51 2.82
C SER A 113 -16.60 -12.96 2.80
N GLN A 114 -15.79 -13.89 2.29
CA GLN A 114 -16.08 -15.32 2.25
C GLN A 114 -15.18 -16.04 3.25
N ALA A 115 -15.83 -16.80 4.11
CA ALA A 115 -15.13 -17.71 5.00
C ALA A 115 -14.65 -18.95 4.20
N THR A 116 -13.37 -19.26 4.29
CA THR A 116 -12.80 -20.47 3.70
C THR A 116 -12.98 -21.65 4.67
N PHE A 117 -13.68 -22.69 4.24
CA PHE A 117 -13.76 -23.95 4.99
C PHE A 117 -12.55 -24.81 4.63
N THR A 118 -11.73 -25.16 5.59
CA THR A 118 -10.69 -26.18 5.40
C THR A 118 -11.37 -27.54 5.35
N SER A 119 -11.11 -28.31 4.28
CA SER A 119 -11.60 -29.68 4.11
C SER A 119 -11.08 -30.56 5.26
N GLY A 120 -11.93 -30.89 6.24
CA GLY A 120 -11.56 -31.71 7.38
C GLY A 120 -12.25 -31.36 8.70
N GLY A 121 -13.31 -30.55 8.69
CA GLY A 121 -14.08 -30.20 9.90
C GLY A 121 -13.42 -29.15 10.79
N GLY A 122 -12.60 -28.30 10.20
CA GLY A 122 -11.86 -27.24 10.86
C GLY A 122 -12.54 -25.87 10.83
N GLU A 123 -12.00 -24.96 11.56
CA GLU A 123 -12.46 -23.58 11.77
C GLU A 123 -12.69 -22.83 10.46
N CYS A 124 -13.77 -22.04 10.47
CA CYS A 124 -14.06 -21.05 9.45
C CYS A 124 -13.07 -19.89 9.62
N THR A 125 -12.10 -19.77 8.75
CA THR A 125 -11.12 -18.68 8.78
C THR A 125 -11.46 -17.59 7.77
N VAL A 126 -11.53 -16.36 8.26
CA VAL A 126 -11.59 -15.16 7.42
C VAL A 126 -10.17 -14.66 7.24
N GLU A 127 -9.70 -14.57 6.01
CA GLU A 127 -8.39 -14.00 5.74
C GLU A 127 -8.42 -12.49 5.95
N VAL A 128 -7.43 -11.97 6.66
CA VAL A 128 -7.31 -10.55 7.02
C VAL A 128 -5.92 -10.06 6.65
N TRP A 129 -5.85 -8.94 5.95
CA TRP A 129 -4.62 -8.20 5.63
C TRP A 129 -4.67 -6.86 6.31
N ASP A 130 -3.73 -6.62 7.21
CA ASP A 130 -3.58 -5.40 7.98
C ASP A 130 -2.37 -4.62 7.44
N ALA A 131 -2.59 -3.45 6.90
CA ALA A 131 -1.52 -2.66 6.31
C ALA A 131 -0.41 -2.31 7.30
N ALA A 132 -0.72 -2.20 8.60
CA ALA A 132 0.28 -1.96 9.63
C ALA A 132 1.22 -3.15 9.87
N LYS A 133 0.80 -4.36 9.51
CA LYS A 133 1.54 -5.61 9.76
C LYS A 133 2.04 -6.25 8.47
N ASP A 134 1.17 -6.32 7.44
CA ASP A 134 1.38 -7.15 6.26
C ASP A 134 1.90 -6.37 5.06
N PHE A 135 1.80 -5.04 5.06
CA PHE A 135 2.26 -4.16 3.99
C PHE A 135 3.64 -3.55 4.29
N GLY A 136 4.30 -3.99 5.35
CA GLY A 136 5.66 -3.64 5.65
C GLY A 136 6.64 -4.22 4.63
N GLU A 137 7.91 -3.86 4.74
CA GLU A 137 8.96 -4.56 4.01
C GLU A 137 8.82 -6.06 4.29
N GLN A 138 8.56 -6.85 3.26
CA GLN A 138 8.77 -8.29 3.38
C GLN A 138 10.20 -8.47 3.90
N PRO A 139 10.43 -9.31 4.93
CA PRO A 139 11.77 -9.58 5.37
C PRO A 139 12.55 -9.98 4.12
N ARG A 140 13.54 -9.19 3.75
CA ARG A 140 14.41 -9.50 2.61
C ARG A 140 14.93 -10.89 2.90
N THR A 141 14.51 -11.86 2.11
CA THR A 141 15.13 -13.17 2.16
C THR A 141 16.60 -12.91 1.86
N LEU A 142 17.44 -12.96 2.88
CA LEU A 142 18.86 -12.78 2.69
C LEU A 142 19.27 -13.84 1.68
N LEU A 143 19.82 -13.38 0.56
CA LEU A 143 20.38 -14.27 -0.44
C LEU A 143 21.32 -15.26 0.26
N SER A 144 21.23 -16.51 -0.08
CA SER A 144 22.19 -17.50 0.39
C SER A 144 23.62 -17.08 -0.01
N PRO A 145 24.67 -17.52 0.66
CA PRO A 145 26.04 -17.18 0.30
C PRO A 145 26.37 -17.43 -1.17
N LEU A 146 25.77 -18.45 -1.77
CA LEU A 146 25.92 -18.77 -3.19
C LEU A 146 25.24 -17.73 -4.08
N GLU A 147 24.01 -17.35 -3.78
CA GLU A 147 23.28 -16.31 -4.52
C GLU A 147 23.95 -14.93 -4.40
N GLN A 148 24.50 -14.60 -3.21
CA GLN A 148 25.31 -13.40 -3.03
C GLN A 148 26.56 -13.41 -3.89
N LEU A 149 27.26 -14.55 -3.96
CA LEU A 149 28.43 -14.72 -4.83
C LEU A 149 28.06 -14.55 -6.29
N VAL A 150 26.97 -15.20 -6.75
CA VAL A 150 26.48 -15.06 -8.13
C VAL A 150 26.13 -13.61 -8.43
N GLN A 151 25.46 -12.91 -7.53
CA GLN A 151 25.10 -11.50 -7.73
C GLN A 151 26.35 -10.61 -7.82
N VAL A 152 27.36 -10.84 -6.99
CA VAL A 152 28.64 -10.11 -7.06
C VAL A 152 29.36 -10.39 -8.37
N LEU A 153 29.42 -11.64 -8.80
CA LEU A 153 30.03 -12.03 -10.08
C LEU A 153 29.31 -11.40 -11.26
N MET A 154 27.96 -11.40 -11.27
CA MET A 154 27.19 -10.78 -12.36
C MET A 154 27.30 -9.26 -12.39
N LEU A 155 27.59 -8.61 -11.26
CA LEU A 155 27.83 -7.16 -11.18
C LEU A 155 29.30 -6.79 -11.40
N SER A 156 30.23 -7.77 -11.44
CA SER A 156 31.62 -7.49 -11.73
C SER A 156 31.82 -7.27 -13.23
N ASN A 157 32.61 -6.26 -13.61
CA ASN A 157 32.91 -5.94 -15.01
C ASN A 157 33.56 -7.09 -15.78
N GLU A 158 34.11 -8.09 -15.12
CA GLU A 158 34.77 -9.24 -15.73
C GLU A 158 33.79 -10.19 -16.43
N PHE A 159 32.51 -10.18 -16.03
CA PHE A 159 31.46 -10.98 -16.71
C PHE A 159 30.81 -10.26 -17.91
N MET A 160 31.06 -8.96 -18.05
CA MET A 160 30.48 -8.15 -19.13
C MET A 160 31.28 -8.18 -20.43
N PHE A 161 32.49 -8.75 -20.44
CA PHE A 161 33.39 -8.78 -21.55
C PHE A 161 33.99 -10.20 -21.72
N VAL A 162 33.17 -11.15 -22.17
CA VAL A 162 33.67 -12.39 -22.74
C VAL A 162 33.59 -12.20 -24.25
N ASP A 163 34.78 -11.96 -24.88
CA ASP A 163 34.97 -11.95 -26.34
C ASP A 163 34.67 -13.35 -26.94
#